data_8fbb5c3c516395c680903fde22b886e8
#
_entry.id   8fbb5c3c516395c680903fde22b886e8
#
_cell.length_a   1.000
_cell.length_b   1.000
_cell.length_c   1.000
_cell.angle_alpha   90.00
_cell.angle_beta   90.00
_cell.angle_gamma   90.00
#
_symmetry.space_group_name_H-M   'P 1'
#
loop_
_entity.id
_entity.type
_entity.pdbx_description
1 polymer ?
#
loop_
_entity_poly.entity_id
_entity_poly.type
_entity_poly.pdbx_seq_one_letter_code
_entity_poly.pdbx_strand_id
1 'polypeptide(L)'
;MVIKNAKFVISVADAKSLYNTEASEIAIAGKSNVGKSSFINYICNNGKLARTSGDPGRTRLLNYFEVNNGEFFFVDLPGYGYAKVAKGEKTKWGAMIEGYLTGSSNLKNVFVLLDIRHKPTDDDKMMVNFLFHYNIPFTLIATKADKLSRMQQMKNRQMLASEMGVGVENVYLTSSLNKTGKEAIFDRIAQILG
;
A
#
# COMPACT_ATOMS: atom_id res chain seq x y z
N MET A 1 -3.92 3.44 -18.39
CA MET A 1 -2.56 3.85 -18.02
C MET A 1 -1.60 2.68 -18.15
N VAL A 2 -0.30 2.89 -18.43
CA VAL A 2 0.73 1.82 -18.46
C VAL A 2 1.97 2.30 -17.73
N ILE A 3 2.49 1.50 -16.81
CA ILE A 3 3.78 1.76 -16.18
C ILE A 3 4.89 1.18 -17.07
N LYS A 4 5.71 2.06 -17.66
CA LYS A 4 6.81 1.71 -18.58
C LYS A 4 8.13 1.51 -17.84
N ASN A 5 8.38 2.32 -16.83
CA ASN A 5 9.58 2.24 -16.00
C ASN A 5 9.27 2.67 -14.56
N ALA A 6 10.07 2.18 -13.65
CA ALA A 6 10.08 2.64 -12.25
C ALA A 6 11.47 2.43 -11.66
N LYS A 7 11.91 3.36 -10.83
CA LYS A 7 13.19 3.30 -10.11
C LYS A 7 13.02 3.68 -8.65
N PHE A 8 13.83 3.08 -7.78
CA PHE A 8 13.99 3.52 -6.41
C PHE A 8 14.72 4.86 -6.38
N VAL A 9 14.25 5.79 -5.56
CA VAL A 9 14.86 7.12 -5.42
C VAL A 9 15.56 7.26 -4.07
N ILE A 10 14.82 7.14 -2.99
CA ILE A 10 15.35 7.40 -1.64
C ILE A 10 14.55 6.66 -0.57
N SER A 11 15.19 6.40 0.57
CA SER A 11 14.54 5.98 1.80
C SER A 11 14.62 7.11 2.84
N VAL A 12 13.50 7.44 3.47
CA VAL A 12 13.38 8.51 4.46
C VAL A 12 13.04 7.91 5.83
N ALA A 13 13.77 8.32 6.86
CA ALA A 13 13.63 7.81 8.22
C ALA A 13 12.83 8.74 9.15
N ASP A 14 12.59 9.98 8.75
CA ASP A 14 11.95 11.01 9.58
C ASP A 14 10.89 11.77 8.78
N ALA A 15 9.66 11.84 9.31
CA ALA A 15 8.58 12.63 8.73
C ALA A 15 8.86 14.14 8.63
N LYS A 16 9.84 14.65 9.38
CA LYS A 16 10.28 16.05 9.29
C LYS A 16 11.13 16.34 8.05
N SER A 17 11.63 15.30 7.39
CA SER A 17 12.51 15.38 6.22
C SER A 17 11.91 14.64 5.03
N LEU A 18 10.59 14.79 4.78
CA LEU A 18 9.93 14.17 3.65
C LEU A 18 10.60 14.60 2.33
N TYR A 19 10.72 13.64 1.43
CA TYR A 19 11.20 13.92 0.08
C TYR A 19 10.14 14.69 -0.69
N ASN A 20 10.49 15.86 -1.22
CA ASN A 20 9.58 16.63 -2.08
C ASN A 20 9.59 16.05 -3.49
N THR A 21 8.51 15.38 -3.87
CA THR A 21 8.40 14.69 -5.15
C THR A 21 8.03 15.60 -6.32
N GLU A 22 7.51 16.79 -6.07
CA GLU A 22 6.93 17.71 -7.07
C GLU A 22 5.83 17.07 -7.96
N ALA A 23 5.46 15.82 -7.69
CA ALA A 23 4.47 15.03 -8.44
C ALA A 23 3.54 14.29 -7.50
N SER A 24 2.40 13.83 -8.03
CA SER A 24 1.40 13.08 -7.26
C SER A 24 2.00 11.84 -6.61
N GLU A 25 1.58 11.54 -5.37
CA GLU A 25 2.01 10.37 -4.61
C GLU A 25 0.85 9.41 -4.37
N ILE A 26 1.12 8.12 -4.50
CA ILE A 26 0.24 7.03 -4.06
C ILE A 26 0.99 6.24 -2.99
N ALA A 27 0.56 6.35 -1.75
CA ALA A 27 1.15 5.58 -0.65
C ALA A 27 0.71 4.12 -0.69
N ILE A 28 1.58 3.22 -0.22
CA ILE A 28 1.29 1.79 -0.12
C ILE A 28 1.43 1.38 1.35
N ALA A 29 0.30 1.12 1.98
CA ALA A 29 0.20 0.69 3.37
C ALA A 29 -0.20 -0.79 3.45
N GLY A 30 0.11 -1.44 4.56
CA GLY A 30 -0.33 -2.80 4.80
C GLY A 30 0.52 -3.50 5.85
N LYS A 31 -0.03 -4.57 6.39
CA LYS A 31 0.62 -5.38 7.41
C LYS A 31 1.94 -5.99 6.89
N SER A 32 2.89 -6.25 7.77
CA SER A 32 4.10 -7.00 7.44
C SER A 32 3.73 -8.34 6.78
N ASN A 33 4.42 -8.69 5.69
CA ASN A 33 4.18 -9.91 4.90
C ASN A 33 2.82 -9.99 4.17
N VAL A 34 2.08 -8.90 4.07
CA VAL A 34 0.85 -8.84 3.25
C VAL A 34 1.15 -8.94 1.75
N GLY A 35 2.39 -8.62 1.34
CA GLY A 35 2.83 -8.67 -0.05
C GLY A 35 3.11 -7.31 -0.68
N LYS A 36 3.39 -6.24 0.10
CA LYS A 36 3.65 -4.89 -0.43
C LYS A 36 4.75 -4.86 -1.49
N SER A 37 5.95 -5.33 -1.15
CA SER A 37 7.08 -5.34 -2.09
C SER A 37 6.79 -6.19 -3.33
N SER A 38 6.11 -7.34 -3.18
CA SER A 38 5.68 -8.16 -4.31
C SER A 38 4.67 -7.44 -5.20
N PHE A 39 3.75 -6.69 -4.60
CA PHE A 39 2.78 -5.87 -5.31
C PHE A 39 3.47 -4.75 -6.10
N ILE A 40 4.38 -3.98 -5.46
CA ILE A 40 5.15 -2.91 -6.11
C ILE A 40 5.93 -3.48 -7.30
N ASN A 41 6.67 -4.56 -7.09
CA ASN A 41 7.44 -5.23 -8.14
C ASN A 41 6.55 -5.69 -9.30
N TYR A 42 5.39 -6.26 -8.99
CA TYR A 42 4.43 -6.73 -9.97
C TYR A 42 3.81 -5.59 -10.78
N ILE A 43 3.32 -4.53 -10.11
CA ILE A 43 2.68 -3.40 -10.77
C ILE A 43 3.69 -2.64 -11.64
N CYS A 44 4.90 -2.43 -11.13
CA CYS A 44 5.98 -1.75 -11.85
C CYS A 44 6.71 -2.63 -12.88
N ASN A 45 6.31 -3.90 -13.01
CA ASN A 45 6.96 -4.86 -13.92
C ASN A 45 8.49 -4.96 -13.73
N ASN A 46 8.96 -4.80 -12.49
CA ASN A 46 10.36 -4.82 -12.11
C ASN A 46 10.56 -5.65 -10.84
N GLY A 47 10.96 -6.90 -11.00
CA GLY A 47 11.08 -7.87 -9.89
C GLY A 47 12.14 -7.54 -8.83
N LYS A 48 12.97 -6.52 -9.06
CA LYS A 48 14.05 -6.10 -8.15
C LYS A 48 13.87 -4.69 -7.62
N LEU A 49 12.75 -4.01 -7.90
CA LEU A 49 12.51 -2.62 -7.54
C LEU A 49 12.39 -2.46 -6.02
N ALA A 50 11.45 -3.16 -5.41
CA ALA A 50 11.29 -3.21 -3.97
C ALA A 50 11.89 -4.50 -3.41
N ARG A 51 12.68 -4.38 -2.36
CA ARG A 51 13.31 -5.56 -1.72
C ARG A 51 12.24 -6.42 -1.05
N THR A 52 12.12 -7.65 -1.48
CA THR A 52 11.31 -8.67 -0.81
C THR A 52 12.15 -9.30 0.29
N SER A 53 12.21 -8.69 1.47
CA SER A 53 12.95 -9.27 2.60
C SER A 53 12.09 -10.28 3.35
N GLY A 54 12.63 -11.48 3.54
CA GLY A 54 12.08 -12.47 4.48
C GLY A 54 12.33 -12.11 5.94
N ASP A 55 13.15 -11.07 6.23
CA ASP A 55 13.46 -10.62 7.57
C ASP A 55 12.47 -9.55 8.01
N PRO A 56 11.59 -9.88 8.95
CA PRO A 56 10.64 -8.94 9.48
C PRO A 56 11.35 -7.88 10.35
N GLY A 57 11.03 -6.60 10.15
CA GLY A 57 11.49 -5.52 11.02
C GLY A 57 12.60 -4.61 10.47
N ARG A 58 13.09 -4.83 9.24
CA ARG A 58 14.15 -4.00 8.65
C ARG A 58 13.68 -2.74 7.92
N THR A 59 12.43 -2.69 7.46
CA THR A 59 11.95 -1.52 6.71
C THR A 59 11.15 -0.60 7.63
N ARG A 60 11.86 0.28 8.29
CA ARG A 60 11.28 1.36 9.12
C ARG A 60 11.30 2.69 8.38
N LEU A 61 11.46 2.65 7.07
CA LEU A 61 11.68 3.81 6.22
C LEU A 61 10.53 3.94 5.23
N LEU A 62 10.23 5.18 4.86
CA LEU A 62 9.43 5.50 3.70
C LEU A 62 10.30 5.31 2.47
N ASN A 63 9.91 4.44 1.55
CA ASN A 63 10.67 4.22 0.32
C ASN A 63 9.95 4.84 -0.86
N TYR A 64 10.60 5.76 -1.54
CA TYR A 64 10.07 6.48 -2.69
C TYR A 64 10.50 5.81 -3.99
N PHE A 65 9.54 5.51 -4.84
CA PHE A 65 9.74 4.95 -6.17
C PHE A 65 9.16 5.88 -7.21
N GLU A 66 10.00 6.45 -8.05
CA GLU A 66 9.58 7.25 -9.19
C GLU A 66 9.02 6.35 -10.29
N VAL A 67 7.91 6.73 -10.89
CA VAL A 67 7.22 5.98 -11.94
C VAL A 67 7.12 6.85 -13.20
N ASN A 68 7.37 6.25 -14.37
CA ASN A 68 7.27 6.88 -15.69
C ASN A 68 8.00 8.21 -15.77
N ASN A 69 9.25 8.27 -15.28
CA ASN A 69 10.10 9.48 -15.30
C ASN A 69 9.46 10.68 -14.56
N GLY A 70 8.86 10.43 -13.40
CA GLY A 70 8.30 11.46 -12.55
C GLY A 70 6.83 11.79 -12.80
N GLU A 71 6.10 10.96 -13.56
CA GLU A 71 4.65 11.12 -13.72
C GLU A 71 3.93 11.04 -12.37
N PHE A 72 4.36 10.13 -11.51
CA PHE A 72 3.94 10.03 -10.12
C PHE A 72 4.93 9.20 -9.29
N PHE A 73 4.70 9.11 -7.98
CA PHE A 73 5.51 8.29 -7.07
C PHE A 73 4.66 7.26 -6.34
N PHE A 74 5.19 6.05 -6.19
CA PHE A 74 4.78 5.16 -5.12
C PHE A 74 5.62 5.42 -3.88
N VAL A 75 4.96 5.47 -2.72
CA VAL A 75 5.62 5.61 -1.41
C VAL A 75 5.28 4.39 -0.55
N ASP A 76 6.24 3.46 -0.42
CA ASP A 76 6.08 2.26 0.41
C ASP A 76 6.23 2.62 1.88
N LEU A 77 5.11 2.53 2.61
CA LEU A 77 5.10 2.77 4.04
C LEU A 77 5.62 1.53 4.78
N PRO A 78 6.29 1.70 5.93
CA PRO A 78 6.68 0.58 6.76
C PRO A 78 5.48 -0.31 7.12
N GLY A 79 5.64 -1.62 7.02
CA GLY A 79 4.58 -2.56 7.36
C GLY A 79 4.21 -2.51 8.85
N TYR A 80 2.93 -2.44 9.17
CA TYR A 80 2.42 -2.46 10.54
C TYR A 80 2.13 -3.89 11.05
N GLY A 81 1.65 -4.01 12.31
CA GLY A 81 1.23 -5.29 12.90
C GLY A 81 2.37 -6.20 13.36
N TYR A 82 3.55 -5.64 13.64
CA TYR A 82 4.69 -6.41 14.12
C TYR A 82 4.64 -6.58 15.64
N ALA A 83 4.29 -7.79 16.11
CA ALA A 83 4.09 -8.10 17.53
C ALA A 83 5.36 -8.01 18.40
N LYS A 84 6.56 -8.03 17.79
CA LYS A 84 7.85 -8.06 18.50
C LYS A 84 8.55 -6.71 18.60
N VAL A 85 7.88 -5.61 18.27
CA VAL A 85 8.50 -4.27 18.34
C VAL A 85 8.29 -3.68 19.73
N ALA A 86 9.37 -3.19 20.36
CA ALA A 86 9.32 -2.52 21.65
C ALA A 86 8.33 -1.33 21.63
N LYS A 87 7.64 -1.07 22.75
CA LYS A 87 6.57 -0.06 22.85
C LYS A 87 7.00 1.33 22.35
N GLY A 88 8.24 1.74 22.62
CA GLY A 88 8.80 3.02 22.17
C GLY A 88 9.09 3.09 20.66
N GLU A 89 9.33 1.97 20.00
CA GLU A 89 9.55 1.90 18.56
C GLU A 89 8.22 1.91 17.79
N LYS A 90 7.15 1.31 18.35
CA LYS A 90 5.78 1.44 17.81
C LYS A 90 5.33 2.89 17.76
N THR A 91 5.66 3.68 18.78
CA THR A 91 5.31 5.10 18.86
C THR A 91 6.04 5.92 17.78
N LYS A 92 7.35 5.70 17.59
CA LYS A 92 8.13 6.38 16.54
C LYS A 92 7.67 6.02 15.13
N TRP A 93 7.34 4.76 14.92
CA TRP A 93 6.84 4.26 13.66
C TRP A 93 5.45 4.83 13.32
N GLY A 94 4.54 4.87 14.32
CA GLY A 94 3.24 5.52 14.18
C GLY A 94 3.38 7.00 13.83
N ALA A 95 4.25 7.74 14.55
CA ALA A 95 4.50 9.16 14.29
C ALA A 95 5.08 9.43 12.89
N MET A 96 5.90 8.53 12.34
CA MET A 96 6.42 8.67 10.98
C MET A 96 5.33 8.50 9.91
N ILE A 97 4.47 7.49 10.06
CA ILE A 97 3.35 7.26 9.14
C ILE A 97 2.35 8.41 9.23
N GLU A 98 1.96 8.79 10.44
CA GLU A 98 1.05 9.91 10.68
C GLU A 98 1.62 11.19 10.08
N GLY A 99 2.88 11.53 10.37
CA GLY A 99 3.54 12.72 9.85
C GLY A 99 3.61 12.74 8.31
N TYR A 100 3.82 11.59 7.67
CA TYR A 100 3.77 11.50 6.21
C TYR A 100 2.34 11.65 5.69
N LEU A 101 1.39 10.88 6.20
CA LEU A 101 0.01 10.86 5.70
C LEU A 101 -0.71 12.19 5.86
N THR A 102 -0.37 12.96 6.92
CA THR A 102 -0.97 14.28 7.17
C THR A 102 -0.12 15.44 6.64
N GLY A 103 1.17 15.23 6.38
CA GLY A 103 2.11 16.28 5.98
C GLY A 103 2.43 16.32 4.49
N SER A 104 2.24 15.25 3.72
CA SER A 104 2.51 15.28 2.28
C SER A 104 1.40 16.01 1.52
N SER A 105 1.75 17.13 0.89
CA SER A 105 0.85 17.89 0.00
C SER A 105 0.56 17.18 -1.32
N ASN A 106 1.40 16.22 -1.70
CA ASN A 106 1.34 15.50 -2.97
C ASN A 106 0.59 14.16 -2.89
N LEU A 107 0.23 13.72 -1.67
CA LEU A 107 -0.50 12.47 -1.46
C LEU A 107 -1.91 12.55 -2.04
N LYS A 108 -2.20 11.69 -3.04
CA LYS A 108 -3.50 11.61 -3.70
C LYS A 108 -4.34 10.42 -3.23
N ASN A 109 -3.71 9.32 -2.86
CA ASN A 109 -4.41 8.11 -2.42
C ASN A 109 -3.50 7.20 -1.61
N VAL A 110 -4.10 6.35 -0.76
CA VAL A 110 -3.40 5.29 -0.05
C VAL A 110 -3.93 3.94 -0.51
N PHE A 111 -3.09 3.11 -1.10
CA PHE A 111 -3.39 1.71 -1.36
C PHE A 111 -3.18 0.92 -0.07
N VAL A 112 -4.27 0.48 0.56
CA VAL A 112 -4.23 -0.36 1.76
C VAL A 112 -4.29 -1.82 1.34
N LEU A 113 -3.18 -2.52 1.48
CA LEU A 113 -3.06 -3.93 1.09
C LEU A 113 -3.56 -4.85 2.21
N LEU A 114 -4.47 -5.76 1.84
CA LEU A 114 -5.06 -6.76 2.71
C LEU A 114 -4.84 -8.16 2.13
N ASP A 115 -4.60 -9.15 2.97
CA ASP A 115 -4.55 -10.55 2.53
C ASP A 115 -5.99 -11.08 2.39
N ILE A 116 -6.42 -11.38 1.16
CA ILE A 116 -7.79 -11.81 0.87
C ILE A 116 -8.25 -13.05 1.63
N ARG A 117 -7.31 -13.86 2.13
CA ARG A 117 -7.60 -15.12 2.83
C ARG A 117 -8.16 -14.92 4.23
N HIS A 118 -7.97 -13.73 4.82
CA HIS A 118 -8.25 -13.45 6.22
C HIS A 118 -9.18 -12.26 6.40
N LYS A 119 -9.85 -12.21 7.54
CA LYS A 119 -10.51 -10.99 8.00
C LYS A 119 -9.46 -9.92 8.29
N PRO A 120 -9.79 -8.63 8.12
CA PRO A 120 -8.94 -7.54 8.54
C PRO A 120 -8.58 -7.65 10.03
N THR A 121 -7.34 -7.36 10.36
CA THR A 121 -6.88 -7.27 11.75
C THR A 121 -7.23 -5.92 12.36
N ASP A 122 -7.11 -5.79 13.68
CA ASP A 122 -7.34 -4.50 14.36
C ASP A 122 -6.38 -3.41 13.86
N ASP A 123 -5.13 -3.77 13.53
CA ASP A 123 -4.17 -2.83 12.92
C ASP A 123 -4.62 -2.36 11.53
N ASP A 124 -5.23 -3.25 10.71
CA ASP A 124 -5.80 -2.88 9.40
C ASP A 124 -6.98 -1.92 9.57
N LYS A 125 -7.87 -2.21 10.52
CA LYS A 125 -9.01 -1.34 10.86
C LYS A 125 -8.55 0.00 11.43
N MET A 126 -7.51 0.00 12.26
CA MET A 126 -6.92 1.23 12.79
C MET A 126 -6.38 2.12 11.66
N MET A 127 -5.66 1.56 10.69
CA MET A 127 -5.17 2.29 9.53
C MET A 127 -6.33 2.90 8.72
N VAL A 128 -7.35 2.14 8.40
CA VAL A 128 -8.50 2.62 7.62
C VAL A 128 -9.29 3.69 8.40
N ASN A 129 -9.50 3.51 9.70
CA ASN A 129 -10.14 4.52 10.56
C ASN A 129 -9.33 5.82 10.61
N PHE A 130 -8.00 5.73 10.65
CA PHE A 130 -7.12 6.90 10.56
C PHE A 130 -7.33 7.65 9.23
N LEU A 131 -7.36 6.93 8.11
CA LEU A 131 -7.59 7.52 6.78
C LEU A 131 -8.96 8.20 6.68
N PHE A 132 -10.01 7.58 7.24
CA PHE A 132 -11.33 8.20 7.34
C PHE A 132 -11.31 9.47 8.20
N HIS A 133 -10.67 9.41 9.38
CA HIS A 133 -10.62 10.54 10.32
C HIS A 133 -9.97 11.78 9.70
N TYR A 134 -8.90 11.60 8.93
CA TYR A 134 -8.19 12.70 8.27
C TYR A 134 -8.68 12.99 6.84
N ASN A 135 -9.78 12.36 6.39
CA ASN A 135 -10.33 12.49 5.03
C ASN A 135 -9.28 12.20 3.93
N ILE A 136 -8.39 11.26 4.17
CA ILE A 136 -7.37 10.84 3.19
C ILE A 136 -7.97 9.79 2.25
N PRO A 137 -8.01 10.04 0.92
CA PRO A 137 -8.55 9.07 -0.03
C PRO A 137 -7.74 7.76 -0.01
N PHE A 138 -8.43 6.62 -0.04
CA PHE A 138 -7.77 5.33 -0.07
C PHE A 138 -8.49 4.32 -0.96
N THR A 139 -7.80 3.24 -1.28
CA THR A 139 -8.30 2.13 -2.10
C THR A 139 -7.81 0.82 -1.46
N LEU A 140 -8.70 -0.15 -1.30
CA LEU A 140 -8.34 -1.45 -0.75
C LEU A 140 -7.82 -2.37 -1.85
N ILE A 141 -6.65 -2.96 -1.63
CA ILE A 141 -6.02 -3.91 -2.54
C ILE A 141 -5.96 -5.29 -1.85
N ALA A 142 -6.83 -6.19 -2.26
CA ALA A 142 -6.87 -7.56 -1.75
C ALA A 142 -5.83 -8.42 -2.48
N THR A 143 -4.73 -8.73 -1.79
CA THR A 143 -3.59 -9.49 -2.32
C THR A 143 -3.81 -11.00 -2.21
N LYS A 144 -2.96 -11.78 -2.89
CA LYS A 144 -2.93 -13.25 -2.83
C LYS A 144 -4.22 -13.93 -3.31
N ALA A 145 -4.90 -13.32 -4.28
CA ALA A 145 -6.14 -13.85 -4.85
C ALA A 145 -5.96 -15.26 -5.43
N ASP A 146 -4.76 -15.63 -5.87
CA ASP A 146 -4.40 -16.96 -6.35
C ASP A 146 -4.61 -18.08 -5.32
N LYS A 147 -4.70 -17.75 -4.04
CA LYS A 147 -4.89 -18.73 -2.95
C LYS A 147 -6.34 -19.15 -2.75
N LEU A 148 -7.28 -18.55 -3.48
CA LEU A 148 -8.72 -18.79 -3.33
C LEU A 148 -9.37 -19.10 -4.68
N SER A 149 -10.42 -19.92 -4.66
CA SER A 149 -11.32 -20.11 -5.81
C SER A 149 -12.05 -18.79 -6.14
N ARG A 150 -12.54 -18.65 -7.37
CA ARG A 150 -13.30 -17.46 -7.80
C ARG A 150 -14.49 -17.14 -6.88
N MET A 151 -15.23 -18.15 -6.46
CA MET A 151 -16.36 -17.99 -5.53
C MET A 151 -15.88 -17.45 -4.17
N GLN A 152 -14.81 -17.99 -3.63
CA GLN A 152 -14.22 -17.53 -2.37
C GLN A 152 -13.65 -16.11 -2.50
N GLN A 153 -13.03 -15.77 -3.64
CA GLN A 153 -12.55 -14.41 -3.90
C GLN A 153 -13.71 -13.40 -3.83
N MET A 154 -14.84 -13.68 -4.48
CA MET A 154 -16.01 -12.78 -4.46
C MET A 154 -16.59 -12.65 -3.05
N LYS A 155 -16.75 -13.77 -2.32
CA LYS A 155 -17.23 -13.76 -0.93
C LYS A 155 -16.30 -12.97 -0.02
N ASN A 156 -14.98 -13.18 -0.14
CA ASN A 156 -14.01 -12.51 0.72
C ASN A 156 -13.84 -11.03 0.34
N ARG A 157 -13.96 -10.67 -0.95
CA ARG A 157 -14.03 -9.28 -1.38
C ARG A 157 -15.17 -8.52 -0.71
N GLN A 158 -16.35 -9.11 -0.67
CA GLN A 158 -17.53 -8.52 -0.03
C GLN A 158 -17.36 -8.43 1.50
N MET A 159 -16.76 -9.45 2.12
CA MET A 159 -16.42 -9.43 3.54
C MET A 159 -15.42 -8.32 3.87
N LEU A 160 -14.35 -8.15 3.07
CA LEU A 160 -13.37 -7.08 3.26
C LEU A 160 -14.03 -5.70 3.14
N ALA A 161 -14.86 -5.49 2.13
CA ALA A 161 -15.60 -4.23 1.95
C ALA A 161 -16.48 -3.90 3.15
N SER A 162 -17.28 -4.86 3.61
CA SER A 162 -18.16 -4.73 4.77
C SER A 162 -17.39 -4.45 6.07
N GLU A 163 -16.32 -5.22 6.34
CA GLU A 163 -15.51 -5.05 7.57
C GLU A 163 -14.75 -3.71 7.62
N MET A 164 -14.46 -3.13 6.46
CA MET A 164 -13.76 -1.85 6.31
C MET A 164 -14.68 -0.65 6.08
N GLY A 165 -15.99 -0.86 6.00
CA GLY A 165 -16.97 0.21 5.83
C GLY A 165 -16.90 0.91 4.48
N VAL A 166 -16.54 0.19 3.39
CA VAL A 166 -16.45 0.73 2.03
C VAL A 166 -17.33 -0.03 1.06
N GLY A 167 -17.61 0.57 -0.10
CA GLY A 167 -18.24 -0.13 -1.21
C GLY A 167 -17.35 -1.22 -1.80
N VAL A 168 -17.93 -2.31 -2.29
CA VAL A 168 -17.18 -3.44 -2.87
C VAL A 168 -16.37 -3.03 -4.11
N GLU A 169 -16.80 -1.99 -4.81
CA GLU A 169 -16.09 -1.38 -5.95
C GLU A 169 -14.73 -0.76 -5.56
N ASN A 170 -14.56 -0.38 -4.30
CA ASN A 170 -13.28 0.14 -3.78
C ASN A 170 -12.31 -0.97 -3.32
N VAL A 171 -12.64 -2.25 -3.56
CA VAL A 171 -11.79 -3.40 -3.24
C VAL A 171 -11.32 -4.06 -4.53
N TYR A 172 -10.03 -3.96 -4.82
CA TYR A 172 -9.38 -4.49 -6.02
C TYR A 172 -8.65 -5.79 -5.71
N LEU A 173 -8.95 -6.85 -6.47
CA LEU A 173 -8.31 -8.15 -6.31
C LEU A 173 -7.01 -8.21 -7.11
N THR A 174 -5.95 -8.77 -6.51
CA THR A 174 -4.67 -8.94 -7.21
C THR A 174 -3.92 -10.19 -6.77
N SER A 175 -3.16 -10.75 -7.72
CA SER A 175 -2.14 -11.76 -7.46
C SER A 175 -0.87 -11.41 -8.21
N SER A 176 0.20 -11.14 -7.47
CA SER A 176 1.53 -10.96 -8.04
C SER A 176 2.09 -12.29 -8.61
N LEU A 177 1.65 -13.42 -8.05
CA LEU A 177 2.07 -14.76 -8.51
C LEU A 177 1.46 -15.11 -9.87
N ASN A 178 0.13 -15.00 -9.98
CA ASN A 178 -0.60 -15.32 -11.22
C ASN A 178 -0.72 -14.14 -12.18
N LYS A 179 -0.12 -12.99 -11.82
CA LYS A 179 -0.12 -11.76 -12.63
C LYS A 179 -1.53 -11.30 -13.01
N THR A 180 -2.46 -11.32 -12.04
CA THR A 180 -3.86 -10.91 -12.24
C THR A 180 -4.22 -9.63 -11.50
N GLY A 181 -5.23 -8.89 -11.98
CA GLY A 181 -5.76 -7.67 -11.38
C GLY A 181 -5.00 -6.38 -11.74
N LYS A 182 -3.99 -6.45 -12.61
CA LYS A 182 -3.12 -5.30 -12.94
C LYS A 182 -3.87 -4.22 -13.70
N GLU A 183 -4.69 -4.57 -14.67
CA GLU A 183 -5.44 -3.62 -15.50
C GLU A 183 -6.39 -2.77 -14.64
N ALA A 184 -7.19 -3.40 -13.79
CA ALA A 184 -8.10 -2.69 -12.90
C ALA A 184 -7.36 -1.73 -11.94
N ILE A 185 -6.16 -2.09 -11.49
CA ILE A 185 -5.31 -1.21 -10.67
C ILE A 185 -4.77 -0.05 -11.51
N PHE A 186 -4.37 -0.27 -12.76
CA PHE A 186 -3.93 0.79 -13.66
C PHE A 186 -5.05 1.79 -13.99
N ASP A 187 -6.28 1.30 -14.20
CA ASP A 187 -7.44 2.16 -14.40
C ASP A 187 -7.72 2.98 -13.14
N ARG A 188 -7.57 2.38 -11.96
CA ARG A 188 -7.71 3.10 -10.70
C ARG A 188 -6.62 4.16 -10.50
N ILE A 189 -5.36 3.85 -10.82
CA ILE A 189 -4.27 4.84 -10.79
C ILE A 189 -4.58 5.99 -11.74
N ALA A 190 -5.02 5.72 -12.96
CA ALA A 190 -5.39 6.76 -13.90
C ALA A 190 -6.51 7.69 -13.38
N GLN A 191 -7.53 7.13 -12.72
CA GLN A 191 -8.59 7.91 -12.06
C GLN A 191 -8.08 8.78 -10.90
N ILE A 192 -7.05 8.33 -10.18
CA ILE A 192 -6.47 9.07 -9.05
C ILE A 192 -5.62 10.24 -9.55
N LEU A 193 -4.92 10.05 -10.65
CA LEU A 193 -3.99 11.05 -11.19
C LEU A 193 -4.68 12.12 -12.07
N GLY A 194 -5.89 11.86 -12.58
CA GLY A 194 -6.70 12.75 -13.44
C GLY A 194 -6.48 12.41 -14.87
#